data_38c9d1d240230b9739f94e5c0bb6d9b5
#
_entry.id   38c9d1d240230b9739f94e5c0bb6d9b5
#
_cell.length_a   1.000
_cell.length_b   1.000
_cell.length_c   1.000
_cell.angle_alpha   90.00
_cell.angle_beta   90.00
_cell.angle_gamma   90.00
#
_symmetry.space_group_name_H-M   'P 1'
#
loop_
_entity.id
_entity.type
_entity.pdbx_description
1 polymer ?
#
loop_
_entity_poly.entity_id
_entity_poly.type
_entity_poly.pdbx_seq_one_letter_code
_entity_poly.pdbx_strand_id
1 'polypeptide(L)'
;MDDMNLHDSAEVISILKERLEPAERADSLADVIEAQYPHARKAAVLLGLFDHAGETHLAFVRRAATLRSHSGEIAFPGGAVEPGDDTMVMTALREAREEIGLDPARVEVLGVLPPGFTAVSNFVIMPVVAFLPQGLGVLYLQEAEVTELILASLQRLADPAIFRTEEWTRSGVTHTVYFYEYGSYTIWGATARMLNTLLQVLGVV
;
A
#
# COMPACT_ATOMS: atom_id res chain seq x y z
N MET A 1 -7.01 22.13 -16.28
CA MET A 1 -6.79 20.71 -15.91
C MET A 1 -8.16 20.27 -15.48
N ASP A 2 -8.79 19.37 -16.25
CA ASP A 2 -10.06 18.78 -15.81
C ASP A 2 -9.77 18.06 -14.49
N ASP A 3 -10.55 18.34 -13.46
CA ASP A 3 -10.44 17.65 -12.18
C ASP A 3 -10.71 16.16 -12.42
N MET A 4 -9.70 15.32 -12.22
CA MET A 4 -9.82 13.88 -12.37
C MET A 4 -10.93 13.36 -11.45
N ASN A 5 -11.84 12.57 -12.02
CA ASN A 5 -12.93 11.97 -11.26
C ASN A 5 -12.47 10.70 -10.53
N LEU A 6 -12.02 10.86 -9.28
CA LEU A 6 -11.59 9.73 -8.44
C LEU A 6 -12.72 8.77 -8.03
N HIS A 7 -13.98 9.10 -8.34
CA HIS A 7 -15.11 8.16 -8.16
C HIS A 7 -15.18 7.13 -9.30
N ASP A 8 -14.70 7.48 -10.50
CA ASP A 8 -14.73 6.58 -11.66
C ASP A 8 -13.50 5.66 -11.66
N SER A 9 -13.68 4.42 -11.25
CA SER A 9 -12.61 3.44 -11.24
C SER A 9 -12.02 3.14 -12.62
N ALA A 10 -12.80 3.25 -13.69
CA ALA A 10 -12.29 3.01 -15.04
C ALA A 10 -11.28 4.10 -15.45
N GLU A 11 -11.53 5.37 -15.10
CA GLU A 11 -10.59 6.46 -15.33
C GLU A 11 -9.34 6.29 -14.46
N VAL A 12 -9.50 6.00 -13.16
CA VAL A 12 -8.41 5.74 -12.22
C VAL A 12 -7.51 4.61 -12.72
N ILE A 13 -8.09 3.47 -13.12
CA ILE A 13 -7.35 2.31 -13.60
C ILE A 13 -6.60 2.62 -14.90
N SER A 14 -7.24 3.36 -15.83
CA SER A 14 -6.60 3.74 -17.09
C SER A 14 -5.33 4.55 -16.85
N ILE A 15 -5.39 5.54 -15.96
CA ILE A 15 -4.25 6.38 -15.60
C ILE A 15 -3.16 5.56 -14.90
N LEU A 16 -3.54 4.68 -13.99
CA LEU A 16 -2.58 3.84 -13.27
C LEU A 16 -1.85 2.90 -14.22
N LYS A 17 -2.56 2.25 -15.16
CA LYS A 17 -1.93 1.38 -16.18
C LYS A 17 -0.93 2.12 -17.08
N GLU A 18 -1.17 3.39 -17.34
CA GLU A 18 -0.27 4.22 -18.17
C GLU A 18 0.97 4.67 -17.39
N ARG A 19 0.83 4.95 -16.08
CA ARG A 19 1.87 5.66 -15.30
C ARG A 19 2.65 4.80 -14.33
N LEU A 20 2.14 3.62 -13.97
CA LEU A 20 2.86 2.69 -13.08
C LEU A 20 4.01 2.01 -13.81
N GLU A 21 5.04 1.63 -13.05
CA GLU A 21 6.04 0.70 -13.54
C GLU A 21 5.41 -0.68 -13.75
N PRO A 22 5.77 -1.39 -14.83
CA PRO A 22 5.27 -2.75 -15.07
C PRO A 22 5.58 -3.69 -13.89
N ALA A 23 4.64 -4.58 -13.58
CA ALA A 23 4.76 -5.53 -12.47
C ALA A 23 5.99 -6.44 -12.57
N GLU A 24 6.42 -6.77 -13.79
CA GLU A 24 7.61 -7.58 -14.08
C GLU A 24 8.91 -6.92 -13.64
N ARG A 25 8.90 -5.60 -13.40
CA ARG A 25 10.05 -4.86 -12.91
C ARG A 25 10.17 -4.86 -11.38
N ALA A 26 9.18 -5.39 -10.66
CA ALA A 26 9.12 -5.32 -9.19
C ALA A 26 10.41 -5.81 -8.53
N ASP A 27 10.88 -7.01 -8.90
CA ASP A 27 12.06 -7.63 -8.30
C ASP A 27 13.33 -6.82 -8.60
N SER A 28 13.52 -6.42 -9.87
CA SER A 28 14.70 -5.63 -10.27
C SER A 28 14.74 -4.26 -9.60
N LEU A 29 13.59 -3.60 -9.40
CA LEU A 29 13.51 -2.33 -8.70
C LEU A 29 13.82 -2.50 -7.20
N ALA A 30 13.32 -3.57 -6.57
CA ALA A 30 13.64 -3.89 -5.18
C ALA A 30 15.13 -4.17 -4.98
N ASP A 31 15.75 -4.92 -5.90
CA ASP A 31 17.19 -5.25 -5.88
C ASP A 31 18.08 -4.01 -5.94
N VAL A 32 17.69 -3.00 -6.73
CA VAL A 32 18.42 -1.71 -6.82
C VAL A 32 18.44 -1.00 -5.46
N ILE A 33 17.33 -1.02 -4.72
CA ILE A 33 17.27 -0.41 -3.40
C ILE A 33 17.99 -1.28 -2.37
N GLU A 34 17.79 -2.60 -2.41
CA GLU A 34 18.48 -3.55 -1.50
C GLU A 34 20.01 -3.43 -1.60
N ALA A 35 20.55 -3.24 -2.81
CA ALA A 35 21.98 -3.04 -3.01
C ALA A 35 22.56 -1.85 -2.23
N GLN A 36 21.75 -0.86 -1.92
CA GLN A 36 22.13 0.30 -1.08
C GLN A 36 22.01 -0.02 0.42
N TYR A 37 21.25 -1.06 0.79
CA TYR A 37 20.98 -1.47 2.16
C TYR A 37 21.14 -2.98 2.31
N PRO A 38 22.38 -3.51 2.27
CA PRO A 38 22.68 -4.95 2.10
C PRO A 38 22.22 -5.87 3.25
N HIS A 39 21.71 -5.28 4.36
CA HIS A 39 21.14 -6.03 5.47
C HIS A 39 19.62 -5.85 5.57
N ALA A 40 19.01 -5.13 4.65
CA ALA A 40 17.56 -4.97 4.62
C ALA A 40 16.91 -6.29 4.16
N ARG A 41 15.76 -6.58 4.74
CA ARG A 41 14.88 -7.66 4.27
C ARG A 41 13.95 -7.10 3.21
N LYS A 42 13.48 -7.94 2.30
CA LYS A 42 12.44 -7.57 1.33
C LYS A 42 11.05 -7.83 1.89
N ALA A 43 10.12 -6.95 1.54
CA ALA A 43 8.70 -7.08 1.82
C ALA A 43 7.90 -6.53 0.65
N ALA A 44 6.65 -6.98 0.50
CA ALA A 44 5.73 -6.41 -0.46
C ALA A 44 4.37 -6.16 0.18
N VAL A 45 3.68 -5.12 -0.30
CA VAL A 45 2.34 -4.75 0.16
C VAL A 45 1.40 -4.59 -1.03
N LEU A 46 0.10 -4.85 -0.83
CA LEU A 46 -0.94 -4.73 -1.84
C LEU A 46 -1.77 -3.45 -1.65
N LEU A 47 -1.68 -2.53 -2.61
CA LEU A 47 -2.57 -1.38 -2.73
C LEU A 47 -3.78 -1.82 -3.58
N GLY A 48 -4.76 -2.45 -2.94
CA GLY A 48 -5.94 -2.98 -3.61
C GLY A 48 -7.03 -1.93 -3.77
N LEU A 49 -7.28 -1.53 -5.04
CA LEU A 49 -8.39 -0.65 -5.42
C LEU A 49 -9.63 -1.47 -5.78
N PHE A 50 -10.80 -0.97 -5.46
CA PHE A 50 -12.07 -1.61 -5.80
C PHE A 50 -13.22 -0.60 -5.74
N ASP A 51 -14.33 -0.93 -6.42
CA ASP A 51 -15.56 -0.15 -6.32
C ASP A 51 -16.36 -0.53 -5.08
N HIS A 52 -16.74 0.47 -4.33
CA HIS A 52 -17.64 0.34 -3.18
C HIS A 52 -18.61 1.53 -3.11
N ALA A 53 -19.90 1.24 -3.05
CA ALA A 53 -20.97 2.26 -2.99
C ALA A 53 -20.89 3.31 -4.12
N GLY A 54 -20.38 2.95 -5.30
CA GLY A 54 -20.26 3.85 -6.46
C GLY A 54 -19.02 4.74 -6.44
N GLU A 55 -18.04 4.45 -5.59
CA GLU A 55 -16.79 5.18 -5.48
C GLU A 55 -15.59 4.22 -5.47
N THR A 56 -14.44 4.68 -5.95
CA THR A 56 -13.18 3.95 -5.85
C THR A 56 -12.65 4.01 -4.42
N HIS A 57 -12.35 2.84 -3.86
CA HIS A 57 -11.80 2.70 -2.51
C HIS A 57 -10.45 1.99 -2.52
N LEU A 58 -9.67 2.21 -1.45
CA LEU A 58 -8.47 1.44 -1.08
C LEU A 58 -8.75 0.63 0.18
N ALA A 59 -8.20 -0.59 0.22
CA ALA A 59 -8.25 -1.46 1.39
C ALA A 59 -7.00 -1.27 2.27
N PHE A 60 -7.21 -1.01 3.56
CA PHE A 60 -6.18 -1.01 4.59
C PHE A 60 -6.54 -2.01 5.69
N VAL A 61 -5.55 -2.41 6.44
CA VAL A 61 -5.71 -3.25 7.63
C VAL A 61 -5.24 -2.50 8.88
N ARG A 62 -5.89 -2.76 10.00
CA ARG A 62 -5.34 -2.42 11.31
C ARG A 62 -4.59 -3.63 11.85
N ARG A 63 -3.32 -3.49 12.10
CA ARG A 63 -2.46 -4.54 12.64
C ARG A 63 -2.85 -4.87 14.09
N ALA A 64 -2.80 -6.14 14.45
CA ALA A 64 -3.17 -6.57 15.80
C ALA A 64 -2.25 -5.95 16.88
N ALA A 65 -2.86 -5.55 17.99
CA ALA A 65 -2.16 -4.94 19.12
C ALA A 65 -1.14 -5.89 19.81
N THR A 66 -1.26 -7.19 19.55
CA THR A 66 -0.38 -8.26 20.07
C THR A 66 0.93 -8.40 19.30
N LEU A 67 1.05 -7.79 18.13
CA LEU A 67 2.27 -7.87 17.31
C LEU A 67 3.44 -7.12 17.98
N ARG A 68 4.65 -7.66 17.84
CA ARG A 68 5.88 -7.09 18.45
C ARG A 68 6.30 -5.76 17.84
N SER A 69 5.88 -5.47 16.63
CA SER A 69 6.19 -4.22 15.90
C SER A 69 4.97 -3.73 15.14
N HIS A 70 4.84 -2.41 14.97
CA HIS A 70 3.74 -1.77 14.24
C HIS A 70 2.35 -2.14 14.77
N SER A 71 2.25 -2.40 16.07
CA SER A 71 1.03 -2.77 16.78
C SER A 71 -0.03 -1.68 16.68
N GLY A 72 -1.23 -2.02 16.20
CA GLY A 72 -2.36 -1.09 16.07
C GLY A 72 -2.24 -0.07 14.91
N GLU A 73 -1.13 -0.09 14.17
CA GLU A 73 -0.93 0.79 13.01
C GLU A 73 -1.83 0.40 11.83
N ILE A 74 -2.15 1.40 11.01
CA ILE A 74 -2.85 1.19 9.75
C ILE A 74 -1.81 0.93 8.66
N ALA A 75 -2.00 -0.13 7.90
CA ALA A 75 -1.10 -0.57 6.84
C ALA A 75 -1.87 -1.07 5.62
N PHE A 76 -1.20 -1.17 4.48
CA PHE A 76 -1.67 -2.02 3.39
C PHE A 76 -1.42 -3.49 3.77
N PRO A 77 -2.28 -4.43 3.34
CA PRO A 77 -1.99 -5.86 3.48
C PRO A 77 -0.63 -6.20 2.90
N GLY A 78 0.18 -6.95 3.64
CA GLY A 78 1.51 -7.29 3.16
C GLY A 78 2.51 -7.68 4.26
N GLY A 79 3.63 -8.23 3.82
CA GLY A 79 4.66 -8.72 4.72
C GLY A 79 5.97 -9.08 4.05
N ALA A 80 6.79 -9.85 4.74
CA ALA A 80 8.13 -10.22 4.29
C ALA A 80 8.09 -11.27 3.16
N VAL A 81 9.07 -11.20 2.27
CA VAL A 81 9.33 -12.28 1.31
C VAL A 81 9.66 -13.56 2.08
N GLU A 82 9.03 -14.67 1.70
CA GLU A 82 9.25 -15.99 2.28
C GLU A 82 9.82 -16.98 1.23
N PRO A 83 10.46 -18.07 1.69
CA PRO A 83 10.85 -19.16 0.79
C PRO A 83 9.64 -19.73 0.04
N GLY A 84 9.65 -19.63 -1.29
CA GLY A 84 8.52 -20.03 -2.15
C GLY A 84 7.82 -18.86 -2.83
N ASP A 85 8.12 -17.63 -2.44
CA ASP A 85 7.71 -16.44 -3.18
C ASP A 85 8.68 -16.22 -4.37
N ASP A 86 8.24 -16.53 -5.59
CA ASP A 86 9.09 -16.36 -6.78
C ASP A 86 9.26 -14.90 -7.18
N THR A 87 8.32 -14.02 -6.78
CA THR A 87 8.33 -12.59 -7.10
C THR A 87 7.76 -11.73 -5.96
N MET A 88 8.14 -10.44 -5.94
CA MET A 88 7.56 -9.45 -5.01
C MET A 88 6.03 -9.34 -5.14
N VAL A 89 5.50 -9.51 -6.36
CA VAL A 89 4.06 -9.53 -6.61
C VAL A 89 3.40 -10.74 -5.93
N MET A 90 4.01 -11.92 -6.03
CA MET A 90 3.50 -13.12 -5.33
C MET A 90 3.51 -12.94 -3.81
N THR A 91 4.55 -12.32 -3.25
CA THR A 91 4.57 -11.97 -1.82
C THR A 91 3.37 -11.13 -1.43
N ALA A 92 3.10 -10.03 -2.16
CA ALA A 92 1.97 -9.15 -1.84
C ALA A 92 0.61 -9.87 -1.92
N LEU A 93 0.43 -10.74 -2.91
CA LEU A 93 -0.80 -11.52 -3.09
C LEU A 93 -0.95 -12.62 -2.03
N ARG A 94 0.13 -13.33 -1.67
CA ARG A 94 0.14 -14.33 -0.60
C ARG A 94 -0.24 -13.70 0.73
N GLU A 95 0.41 -12.60 1.10
CA GLU A 95 0.14 -11.89 2.35
C GLU A 95 -1.30 -11.38 2.42
N ALA A 96 -1.82 -10.76 1.35
CA ALA A 96 -3.22 -10.33 1.30
C ALA A 96 -4.20 -11.51 1.44
N ARG A 97 -3.84 -12.69 0.89
CA ARG A 97 -4.63 -13.91 1.09
C ARG A 97 -4.57 -14.39 2.54
N GLU A 98 -3.41 -14.35 3.18
CA GLU A 98 -3.21 -14.82 4.55
C GLU A 98 -3.85 -13.87 5.56
N GLU A 99 -3.65 -12.56 5.44
CA GLU A 99 -4.13 -11.54 6.37
C GLU A 99 -5.63 -11.29 6.28
N ILE A 100 -6.19 -11.23 5.05
CA ILE A 100 -7.58 -10.82 4.83
C ILE A 100 -8.41 -11.83 4.01
N GLY A 101 -7.85 -12.96 3.62
CA GLY A 101 -8.56 -13.98 2.84
C GLY A 101 -8.84 -13.59 1.38
N LEU A 102 -8.10 -12.62 0.83
CA LEU A 102 -8.29 -12.19 -0.55
C LEU A 102 -7.88 -13.30 -1.52
N ASP A 103 -8.78 -13.65 -2.45
CA ASP A 103 -8.48 -14.63 -3.50
C ASP A 103 -7.60 -13.98 -4.59
N PRO A 104 -6.34 -14.43 -4.79
CA PRO A 104 -5.45 -13.88 -5.81
C PRO A 104 -6.00 -13.98 -7.24
N ALA A 105 -6.86 -14.97 -7.53
CA ALA A 105 -7.48 -15.13 -8.85
C ALA A 105 -8.46 -13.99 -9.21
N ARG A 106 -8.87 -13.18 -8.24
CA ARG A 106 -9.76 -12.03 -8.41
C ARG A 106 -9.02 -10.70 -8.51
N VAL A 107 -7.68 -10.73 -8.44
CA VAL A 107 -6.83 -9.54 -8.41
C VAL A 107 -6.23 -9.29 -9.78
N GLU A 108 -6.50 -8.13 -10.34
CA GLU A 108 -5.84 -7.62 -11.54
C GLU A 108 -4.68 -6.72 -11.11
N VAL A 109 -3.43 -7.17 -11.26
CA VAL A 109 -2.25 -6.36 -10.96
C VAL A 109 -2.09 -5.31 -12.06
N LEU A 110 -2.08 -4.03 -11.67
CA LEU A 110 -1.93 -2.89 -12.58
C LEU A 110 -0.47 -2.50 -12.81
N GLY A 111 0.37 -2.70 -11.81
CA GLY A 111 1.79 -2.35 -11.82
C GLY A 111 2.33 -2.15 -10.41
N VAL A 112 3.48 -1.48 -10.31
CA VAL A 112 4.13 -1.21 -9.02
C VAL A 112 4.53 0.26 -8.88
N LEU A 113 4.58 0.74 -7.65
CA LEU A 113 5.18 2.03 -7.30
C LEU A 113 6.67 1.85 -7.00
N PRO A 114 7.46 2.94 -7.00
CA PRO A 114 8.86 2.88 -6.58
C PRO A 114 8.99 2.25 -5.19
N PRO A 115 9.87 1.27 -5.00
CA PRO A 115 10.11 0.67 -3.68
C PRO A 115 10.79 1.65 -2.75
N GLY A 116 10.64 1.44 -1.45
CA GLY A 116 11.22 2.31 -0.45
C GLY A 116 11.86 1.56 0.70
N PHE A 117 12.98 2.09 1.21
CA PHE A 117 13.61 1.59 2.42
C PHE A 117 12.96 2.19 3.67
N THR A 118 12.76 1.35 4.70
CA THR A 118 12.27 1.74 6.03
C THR A 118 13.33 1.43 7.08
N ALA A 119 13.98 2.48 7.61
CA ALA A 119 15.07 2.33 8.57
C ALA A 119 14.61 1.75 9.92
N VAL A 120 13.34 1.94 10.30
CA VAL A 120 12.79 1.47 11.59
C VAL A 120 12.64 -0.05 11.61
N SER A 121 12.13 -0.63 10.54
CA SER A 121 11.88 -2.07 10.40
C SER A 121 12.94 -2.79 9.57
N ASN A 122 13.87 -2.04 8.95
CA ASN A 122 14.94 -2.54 8.10
C ASN A 122 14.41 -3.37 6.91
N PHE A 123 13.39 -2.83 6.22
CA PHE A 123 12.82 -3.45 5.01
C PHE A 123 12.97 -2.56 3.79
N VAL A 124 13.20 -3.20 2.64
CA VAL A 124 12.86 -2.68 1.31
C VAL A 124 11.45 -3.14 1.00
N ILE A 125 10.50 -2.21 0.90
CA ILE A 125 9.09 -2.51 0.66
C ILE A 125 8.72 -2.19 -0.78
N MET A 126 8.17 -3.18 -1.49
CA MET A 126 7.60 -3.05 -2.84
C MET A 126 6.09 -2.84 -2.76
N PRO A 127 5.57 -1.67 -3.18
CA PRO A 127 4.14 -1.45 -3.26
C PRO A 127 3.60 -1.97 -4.60
N VAL A 128 2.74 -2.99 -4.54
CA VAL A 128 2.03 -3.56 -5.70
C VAL A 128 0.65 -2.93 -5.78
N VAL A 129 0.33 -2.31 -6.91
CA VAL A 129 -0.97 -1.68 -7.15
C VAL A 129 -1.84 -2.63 -7.96
N ALA A 130 -3.05 -2.86 -7.49
CA ALA A 130 -3.98 -3.78 -8.12
C ALA A 130 -5.42 -3.27 -8.07
N PHE A 131 -6.25 -3.80 -8.98
CA PHE A 131 -7.67 -3.59 -9.00
C PHE A 131 -8.42 -4.91 -8.77
N LEU A 132 -9.54 -4.83 -8.06
CA LEU A 132 -10.44 -5.94 -7.78
C LEU A 132 -11.77 -5.70 -8.50
N PRO A 133 -11.93 -6.16 -9.74
CA PRO A 133 -13.09 -5.82 -10.58
C PRO A 133 -14.42 -6.37 -10.05
N GLN A 134 -14.36 -7.36 -9.17
CA GLN A 134 -15.53 -7.95 -8.51
C GLN A 134 -15.65 -7.52 -7.04
N GLY A 135 -14.93 -6.45 -6.64
CA GLY A 135 -14.79 -6.02 -5.26
C GLY A 135 -14.03 -7.03 -4.38
N LEU A 136 -13.99 -6.79 -3.10
CA LEU A 136 -13.24 -7.61 -2.13
C LEU A 136 -13.81 -9.04 -1.95
N GLY A 137 -15.09 -9.25 -2.21
CA GLY A 137 -15.76 -10.53 -1.99
C GLY A 137 -15.94 -10.85 -0.50
N VAL A 138 -15.96 -12.15 -0.17
CA VAL A 138 -16.03 -12.62 1.22
C VAL A 138 -14.62 -12.71 1.75
N LEU A 139 -14.31 -11.94 2.79
CA LEU A 139 -13.01 -11.89 3.43
C LEU A 139 -13.02 -12.59 4.78
N TYR A 140 -11.85 -13.07 5.19
CA TYR A 140 -11.61 -13.68 6.51
C TYR A 140 -10.34 -13.06 7.09
N LEU A 141 -10.48 -12.30 8.17
CA LEU A 141 -9.34 -11.69 8.82
C LEU A 141 -8.57 -12.74 9.66
N GLN A 142 -7.27 -12.76 9.50
CA GLN A 142 -6.37 -13.49 10.39
C GLN A 142 -6.24 -12.71 11.71
N GLU A 143 -7.08 -12.99 12.68
CA GLU A 143 -7.21 -12.21 13.94
C GLU A 143 -5.90 -12.08 14.73
N ALA A 144 -4.95 -13.00 14.54
CA ALA A 144 -3.62 -12.91 15.15
C ALA A 144 -2.79 -11.74 14.58
N GLU A 145 -3.08 -11.29 13.37
CA GLU A 145 -2.31 -10.29 12.65
C GLU A 145 -3.11 -9.03 12.32
N VAL A 146 -4.41 -9.18 12.02
CA VAL A 146 -5.31 -8.12 11.59
C VAL A 146 -6.57 -8.08 12.43
N THR A 147 -6.88 -6.93 13.02
CA THR A 147 -8.08 -6.73 13.84
C THR A 147 -9.22 -6.04 13.11
N GLU A 148 -8.93 -5.35 12.02
CA GLU A 148 -9.92 -4.55 11.31
C GLU A 148 -9.51 -4.37 9.83
N LEU A 149 -10.50 -4.40 8.94
CA LEU A 149 -10.38 -3.98 7.55
C LEU A 149 -10.98 -2.59 7.41
N ILE A 150 -10.23 -1.65 6.82
CA ILE A 150 -10.63 -0.26 6.63
C ILE A 150 -10.77 0.00 5.14
N LEU A 151 -11.98 0.38 4.72
CA LEU A 151 -12.28 0.73 3.34
C LEU A 151 -12.27 2.26 3.22
N ALA A 152 -11.27 2.81 2.56
CA ALA A 152 -11.08 4.25 2.48
C ALA A 152 -11.37 4.76 1.06
N SER A 153 -12.30 5.72 0.93
CA SER A 153 -12.62 6.39 -0.33
C SER A 153 -11.37 7.11 -0.86
N LEU A 154 -11.01 6.84 -2.11
CA LEU A 154 -9.86 7.45 -2.76
C LEU A 154 -10.02 8.97 -2.86
N GLN A 155 -11.25 9.44 -3.11
CA GLN A 155 -11.58 10.87 -3.14
C GLN A 155 -11.29 11.54 -1.80
N ARG A 156 -11.65 10.90 -0.66
CA ARG A 156 -11.36 11.45 0.65
C ARG A 156 -9.87 11.38 1.02
N LEU A 157 -9.17 10.36 0.54
CA LEU A 157 -7.73 10.25 0.74
C LEU A 157 -6.95 11.33 -0.04
N ALA A 158 -7.51 11.83 -1.14
CA ALA A 158 -6.94 12.94 -1.92
C ALA A 158 -7.26 14.33 -1.35
N ASP A 159 -8.08 14.44 -0.30
CA ASP A 159 -8.41 15.72 0.32
C ASP A 159 -7.16 16.28 1.04
N PRO A 160 -6.64 17.45 0.63
CA PRO A 160 -5.49 18.06 1.27
C PRO A 160 -5.73 18.42 2.75
N ALA A 161 -6.99 18.56 3.17
CA ALA A 161 -7.34 18.90 4.55
C ALA A 161 -6.99 17.79 5.56
N ILE A 162 -6.87 16.53 5.11
CA ILE A 162 -6.50 15.40 5.98
C ILE A 162 -5.01 15.07 5.93
N PHE A 163 -4.25 15.74 5.06
CA PHE A 163 -2.83 15.48 4.83
C PHE A 163 -1.97 16.48 5.61
N ARG A 164 -0.92 15.98 6.24
CA ARG A 164 0.15 16.79 6.83
C ARG A 164 1.48 16.08 6.83
N THR A 165 2.55 16.82 7.01
CA THR A 165 3.92 16.28 7.16
C THR A 165 4.56 16.81 8.44
N GLU A 166 5.50 16.02 8.97
CA GLU A 166 6.38 16.41 10.08
C GLU A 166 7.83 16.09 9.73
N GLU A 167 8.75 16.90 10.22
CA GLU A 167 10.18 16.62 10.10
C GLU A 167 10.68 15.91 11.38
N TRP A 168 11.11 14.66 11.23
CA TRP A 168 11.65 13.86 12.33
C TRP A 168 13.15 13.63 12.14
N THR A 169 13.93 13.99 13.15
CA THR A 169 15.38 13.76 13.15
C THR A 169 15.73 12.51 13.94
N ARG A 170 16.39 11.55 13.27
CA ARG A 170 16.90 10.34 13.89
C ARG A 170 18.36 10.12 13.50
N SER A 171 19.22 9.92 14.49
CA SER A 171 20.67 9.70 14.28
C SER A 171 21.33 10.80 13.42
N GLY A 172 20.87 12.06 13.57
CA GLY A 172 21.41 13.20 12.82
C GLY A 172 20.90 13.35 11.37
N VAL A 173 20.00 12.48 10.94
CA VAL A 173 19.34 12.55 9.61
C VAL A 173 17.89 12.97 9.81
N THR A 174 17.47 14.03 9.11
CA THR A 174 16.08 14.50 9.13
C THR A 174 15.31 13.85 7.97
N HIS A 175 14.13 13.33 8.30
CA HIS A 175 13.22 12.70 7.36
C HIS A 175 11.84 13.32 7.44
N THR A 176 11.22 13.56 6.30
CA THR A 176 9.81 13.95 6.24
C THR A 176 8.93 12.72 6.50
N VAL A 177 8.06 12.83 7.49
CA VAL A 177 7.07 11.81 7.85
C VAL A 177 5.69 12.29 7.42
N TYR A 178 4.97 11.45 6.69
CA TYR A 178 3.66 11.72 6.12
C TYR A 178 2.54 11.23 7.03
N PHE A 179 1.43 11.97 7.09
CA PHE A 179 0.25 11.65 7.88
C PHE A 179 -1.02 11.95 7.09
N TYR A 180 -2.01 11.04 7.16
CA TYR A 180 -3.37 11.22 6.68
C TYR A 180 -4.34 10.92 7.83
N GLU A 181 -5.14 11.93 8.21
CA GLU A 181 -6.15 11.80 9.28
C GLU A 181 -7.50 11.41 8.67
N TYR A 182 -7.73 10.10 8.53
CA TYR A 182 -8.92 9.55 7.90
C TYR A 182 -9.96 9.14 8.96
N GLY A 183 -10.88 10.04 9.30
CA GLY A 183 -11.87 9.81 10.35
C GLY A 183 -11.20 9.63 11.72
N SER A 184 -11.35 8.46 12.32
CA SER A 184 -10.69 8.10 13.59
C SER A 184 -9.33 7.41 13.40
N TYR A 185 -8.87 7.28 12.16
CA TYR A 185 -7.64 6.59 11.81
C TYR A 185 -6.54 7.59 11.44
N THR A 186 -5.34 7.35 11.94
CA THR A 186 -4.13 8.03 11.47
C THR A 186 -3.32 7.04 10.62
N ILE A 187 -3.24 7.29 9.33
CA ILE A 187 -2.35 6.58 8.41
C ILE A 187 -1.05 7.36 8.36
N TRP A 188 0.09 6.74 8.67
CA TRP A 188 1.34 7.48 8.79
C TRP A 188 2.56 6.69 8.31
N GLY A 189 3.72 7.34 8.25
CA GLY A 189 5.00 6.72 7.97
C GLY A 189 5.10 6.11 6.56
N ALA A 190 5.54 4.86 6.46
CA ALA A 190 5.73 4.18 5.19
C ALA A 190 4.41 4.00 4.42
N THR A 191 3.33 3.66 5.11
CA THR A 191 1.99 3.52 4.51
C THR A 191 1.50 4.83 3.93
N ALA A 192 1.60 5.94 4.67
CA ALA A 192 1.21 7.26 4.18
C ALA A 192 2.10 7.72 3.02
N ARG A 193 3.41 7.41 3.03
CA ARG A 193 4.30 7.73 1.92
C ARG A 193 3.90 6.99 0.64
N MET A 194 3.59 5.70 0.73
CA MET A 194 3.13 4.90 -0.41
C MET A 194 1.78 5.42 -0.94
N LEU A 195 0.85 5.77 -0.06
CA LEU A 195 -0.41 6.43 -0.43
C LEU A 195 -0.15 7.75 -1.15
N ASN A 196 0.70 8.62 -0.61
CA ASN A 196 1.06 9.89 -1.25
C ASN A 196 1.66 9.67 -2.65
N THR A 197 2.54 8.68 -2.80
CA THR A 197 3.11 8.33 -4.11
C THR A 197 2.03 7.86 -5.10
N LEU A 198 1.06 7.06 -4.67
CA LEU A 198 -0.08 6.66 -5.50
C LEU A 198 -0.89 7.88 -5.97
N LEU A 199 -1.20 8.81 -5.05
CA LEU A 199 -1.95 10.03 -5.37
C LEU A 199 -1.17 10.96 -6.30
N GLN A 200 0.17 11.02 -6.19
CA GLN A 200 1.04 11.74 -7.14
C GLN A 200 1.02 11.09 -8.53
N VAL A 201 1.07 9.76 -8.62
CA VAL A 201 0.93 9.04 -9.90
C VAL A 201 -0.41 9.35 -10.55
N LEU A 202 -1.47 9.46 -9.76
CA LEU A 202 -2.79 9.90 -10.24
C LEU A 202 -2.82 11.39 -10.63
N GLY A 203 -1.91 12.21 -10.11
CA GLY A 203 -1.82 13.65 -10.41
C GLY A 203 -2.82 14.50 -9.61
N VAL A 204 -3.21 14.05 -8.42
CA VAL A 204 -4.20 14.73 -7.56
C VAL A 204 -3.59 15.40 -6.33
N VAL A 205 -2.29 15.23 -6.09
CA VAL A 205 -1.52 15.88 -5.02
C VAL A 205 -0.12 16.28 -5.52
#